data_c339666262a1457608a06c0fd53b81b2
#
_entry.id   c339666262a1457608a06c0fd53b81b2
#
_cell.length_a   1.000
_cell.length_b   1.000
_cell.length_c   1.000
_cell.angle_alpha   90.00
_cell.angle_beta   90.00
_cell.angle_gamma   90.00
#
_symmetry.space_group_name_H-M   'P 1'
#
loop_
_entity.id
_entity.type
_entity.pdbx_description
1 polymer ?
#
loop_
_entity_poly.entity_id
_entity_poly.type
_entity_poly.pdbx_seq_one_letter_code
_entity_poly.pdbx_strand_id
1 'polypeptide(L)'
;MGLDVDWAVRWLTLSAQAMADHRVELIELDRAIGDSDHGENMDRGFKAVMAKLAEAPPATPGAALKLTAMALMSKVGGAAGPLYGTAFLRASTSLGEVAEIDPSALAAAIQAARDGVVARGKAESGDKTMVDAWTPAVDAAAAAAAAGDGDVLKVLLAAAEAAEAGAVATDPLIARKGRASYLGERSAGHRDPGAVSTALILRAAAGAAE
;
A
#
# COMPACT_ATOMS: atom_id res chain seq x y z
N MET A 1 6.03 21.66 1.54
CA MET A 1 5.73 21.16 2.92
C MET A 1 6.50 19.88 3.06
N GLY A 2 7.27 19.70 4.14
CA GLY A 2 8.00 18.46 4.35
C GLY A 2 7.08 17.32 4.78
N LEU A 3 7.50 16.10 4.50
CA LEU A 3 6.75 14.92 4.93
C LEU A 3 7.23 14.50 6.33
N ASP A 4 6.62 15.08 7.34
CA ASP A 4 6.89 14.87 8.76
C ASP A 4 5.91 13.85 9.40
N VAL A 5 5.91 13.76 10.72
CA VAL A 5 5.00 12.86 11.45
C VAL A 5 3.54 13.24 11.27
N ASP A 6 3.22 14.53 11.14
CA ASP A 6 1.84 14.99 10.94
C ASP A 6 1.33 14.55 9.56
N TRP A 7 2.18 14.64 8.53
CA TRP A 7 1.87 14.05 7.23
C TRP A 7 1.60 12.54 7.34
N ALA A 8 2.46 11.79 8.04
CA ALA A 8 2.30 10.34 8.17
C ALA A 8 0.98 9.98 8.86
N VAL A 9 0.60 10.71 9.92
CA VAL A 9 -0.68 10.51 10.61
C VAL A 9 -1.86 10.87 9.70
N ARG A 10 -1.79 11.97 8.93
CA ARG A 10 -2.81 12.33 7.93
C ARG A 10 -2.94 11.25 6.85
N TRP A 11 -1.81 10.78 6.29
CA TRP A 11 -1.80 9.67 5.33
C TRP A 11 -2.54 8.44 5.84
N LEU A 12 -2.22 7.99 7.06
CA LEU A 12 -2.84 6.81 7.66
C LEU A 12 -4.34 7.05 7.96
N THR A 13 -4.71 8.28 8.32
CA THR A 13 -6.11 8.68 8.50
C THR A 13 -6.88 8.62 7.18
N LEU A 14 -6.33 9.19 6.11
CA LEU A 14 -6.92 9.13 4.77
C LEU A 14 -6.96 7.70 4.22
N SER A 15 -5.94 6.89 4.52
CA SER A 15 -5.94 5.47 4.17
C SER A 15 -7.07 4.72 4.87
N ALA A 16 -7.28 4.98 6.16
CA ALA A 16 -8.39 4.38 6.91
C ALA A 16 -9.75 4.78 6.34
N GLN A 17 -9.92 6.05 5.97
CA GLN A 17 -11.12 6.53 5.30
C GLN A 17 -11.31 5.86 3.95
N ALA A 18 -10.28 5.78 3.12
CA ALA A 18 -10.33 5.12 1.81
C ALA A 18 -10.71 3.64 1.93
N MET A 19 -10.16 2.91 2.91
CA MET A 19 -10.53 1.50 3.13
C MET A 19 -11.99 1.35 3.57
N ALA A 20 -12.52 2.28 4.36
CA ALA A 20 -13.93 2.28 4.75
C ALA A 20 -14.86 2.60 3.57
N ASP A 21 -14.54 3.63 2.78
CA ASP A 21 -15.35 4.08 1.65
C ASP A 21 -15.38 3.04 0.51
N HIS A 22 -14.24 2.40 0.23
CA HIS A 22 -14.12 1.37 -0.80
C HIS A 22 -14.33 -0.05 -0.28
N ARG A 23 -14.77 -0.23 0.97
CA ARG A 23 -14.92 -1.56 1.58
C ARG A 23 -15.79 -2.50 0.74
N VAL A 24 -16.93 -2.03 0.28
CA VAL A 24 -17.86 -2.85 -0.52
C VAL A 24 -17.26 -3.19 -1.88
N GLU A 25 -16.64 -2.22 -2.55
CA GLU A 25 -15.94 -2.46 -3.83
C GLU A 25 -14.86 -3.54 -3.69
N LEU A 26 -14.01 -3.44 -2.65
CA LEU A 26 -12.96 -4.43 -2.40
C LEU A 26 -13.51 -5.83 -2.09
N ILE A 27 -14.68 -5.92 -1.43
CA ILE A 27 -15.39 -7.19 -1.21
C ILE A 27 -15.87 -7.77 -2.53
N GLU A 28 -16.47 -6.95 -3.42
CA GLU A 28 -16.99 -7.42 -4.71
C GLU A 28 -15.85 -7.86 -5.65
N LEU A 29 -14.73 -7.12 -5.67
CA LEU A 29 -13.55 -7.52 -6.42
C LEU A 29 -13.01 -8.86 -5.93
N ASP A 30 -12.89 -9.03 -4.62
CA ASP A 30 -12.42 -10.27 -4.02
C ASP A 30 -13.42 -11.43 -4.19
N ARG A 31 -14.72 -11.14 -4.20
CA ARG A 31 -15.76 -12.16 -4.47
C ARG A 31 -15.60 -12.81 -5.84
N ALA A 32 -15.14 -12.06 -6.81
CA ALA A 32 -14.96 -12.56 -8.18
C ALA A 32 -13.79 -13.56 -8.28
N ILE A 33 -12.72 -13.37 -7.49
CA ILE A 33 -11.48 -14.14 -7.62
C ILE A 33 -10.89 -14.65 -6.29
N GLY A 34 -11.58 -14.49 -5.17
CA GLY A 34 -11.11 -14.85 -3.83
C GLY A 34 -12.20 -15.40 -2.91
N ASP A 35 -12.20 -14.95 -1.66
CA ASP A 35 -13.15 -15.40 -0.62
C ASP A 35 -14.00 -14.27 -0.02
N SER A 36 -14.06 -13.12 -0.68
CA SER A 36 -14.91 -11.97 -0.33
C SER A 36 -14.57 -11.30 1.00
N ASP A 37 -13.36 -11.42 1.49
CA ASP A 37 -12.98 -10.92 2.81
C ASP A 37 -12.02 -9.72 2.79
N HIS A 38 -11.44 -9.37 1.63
CA HIS A 38 -10.39 -8.35 1.53
C HIS A 38 -10.84 -6.97 2.05
N GLY A 39 -12.02 -6.50 1.63
CA GLY A 39 -12.55 -5.21 2.07
C GLY A 39 -12.81 -5.15 3.58
N GLU A 40 -13.39 -6.21 4.16
CA GLU A 40 -13.60 -6.31 5.60
C GLU A 40 -12.28 -6.35 6.38
N ASN A 41 -11.31 -7.09 5.87
CA ASN A 41 -10.01 -7.22 6.49
C ASN A 41 -9.26 -5.90 6.51
N MET A 42 -9.25 -5.16 5.39
CA MET A 42 -8.56 -3.87 5.28
C MET A 42 -9.22 -2.80 6.14
N ASP A 43 -10.55 -2.66 6.12
CA ASP A 43 -11.28 -1.73 6.96
C ASP A 43 -11.03 -2.01 8.46
N ARG A 44 -11.13 -3.27 8.89
CA ARG A 44 -10.85 -3.66 10.26
C ARG A 44 -9.39 -3.37 10.66
N GLY A 45 -8.45 -3.64 9.77
CA GLY A 45 -7.03 -3.39 9.98
C GLY A 45 -6.73 -1.91 10.17
N PHE A 46 -7.23 -1.04 9.30
CA PHE A 46 -7.01 0.40 9.40
C PHE A 46 -7.75 1.06 10.57
N LYS A 47 -8.92 0.56 10.97
CA LYS A 47 -9.55 0.96 12.24
C LYS A 47 -8.65 0.67 13.44
N ALA A 48 -7.98 -0.49 13.45
CA ALA A 48 -7.02 -0.81 14.50
C ALA A 48 -5.76 0.07 14.46
N VAL A 49 -5.30 0.46 13.26
CA VAL A 49 -4.22 1.45 13.10
C VAL A 49 -4.60 2.77 13.76
N MET A 50 -5.79 3.30 13.47
CA MET A 50 -6.26 4.56 14.06
C MET A 50 -6.33 4.49 15.59
N ALA A 51 -6.83 3.39 16.13
CA ALA A 51 -6.86 3.17 17.58
C ALA A 51 -5.45 3.18 18.20
N LYS A 52 -4.46 2.55 17.54
CA LYS A 52 -3.08 2.50 18.01
C LYS A 52 -2.38 3.86 17.93
N LEU A 53 -2.61 4.62 16.89
CA LEU A 53 -2.07 5.99 16.75
C LEU A 53 -2.63 6.92 17.84
N ALA A 54 -3.92 6.78 18.19
CA ALA A 54 -4.53 7.55 19.28
C ALA A 54 -4.01 7.13 20.67
N GLU A 55 -3.76 5.83 20.89
CA GLU A 55 -3.23 5.29 22.15
C GLU A 55 -1.76 5.69 22.38
N ALA A 56 -0.94 5.70 21.32
CA ALA A 56 0.48 5.98 21.38
C ALA A 56 0.89 6.87 20.18
N PRO A 57 0.75 8.21 20.29
CA PRO A 57 1.13 9.13 19.23
C PRO A 57 2.60 8.95 18.83
N PRO A 58 2.91 8.76 17.54
CA PRO A 58 4.28 8.55 17.08
C PRO A 58 5.08 9.85 17.10
N ALA A 59 6.41 9.76 17.29
CA ALA A 59 7.30 10.90 17.26
C ALA A 59 7.94 11.17 15.89
N THR A 60 7.93 10.16 15.00
CA THR A 60 8.53 10.25 13.66
C THR A 60 7.64 9.54 12.63
N PRO A 61 7.78 9.85 11.33
CA PRO A 61 7.09 9.11 10.27
C PRO A 61 7.40 7.60 10.33
N GLY A 62 8.65 7.22 10.56
CA GLY A 62 9.06 5.83 10.70
C GLY A 62 8.35 5.13 11.87
N ALA A 63 8.18 5.80 13.01
CA ALA A 63 7.44 5.27 14.15
C ALA A 63 5.95 5.06 13.83
N ALA A 64 5.32 5.99 13.09
CA ALA A 64 3.93 5.85 12.63
C ALA A 64 3.76 4.60 11.75
N LEU A 65 4.66 4.38 10.80
CA LEU A 65 4.62 3.21 9.92
C LEU A 65 4.88 1.91 10.69
N LYS A 66 5.71 1.92 11.73
CA LYS A 66 5.95 0.76 12.60
C LYS A 66 4.70 0.36 13.37
N LEU A 67 4.01 1.32 13.96
CA LEU A 67 2.73 1.09 14.64
C LEU A 67 1.69 0.51 13.67
N THR A 68 1.62 1.07 12.45
CA THR A 68 0.76 0.58 11.37
C THR A 68 1.07 -0.88 11.02
N ALA A 69 2.35 -1.21 10.82
CA ALA A 69 2.78 -2.58 10.53
C ALA A 69 2.29 -3.57 11.58
N MET A 70 2.50 -3.26 12.85
CA MET A 70 2.09 -4.12 13.98
C MET A 70 0.57 -4.29 14.05
N ALA A 71 -0.19 -3.23 13.84
CA ALA A 71 -1.65 -3.27 13.84
C ALA A 71 -2.19 -4.14 12.70
N LEU A 72 -1.68 -3.94 11.47
CA LEU A 72 -2.11 -4.70 10.30
C LEU A 72 -1.76 -6.19 10.43
N MET A 73 -0.55 -6.54 10.86
CA MET A 73 -0.16 -7.94 11.10
C MET A 73 -1.06 -8.63 12.12
N SER A 74 -1.56 -7.89 13.11
CA SER A 74 -2.39 -8.43 14.20
C SER A 74 -3.87 -8.54 13.83
N LYS A 75 -4.40 -7.66 12.97
CA LYS A 75 -5.84 -7.46 12.78
C LYS A 75 -6.35 -7.73 11.38
N VAL A 76 -5.49 -7.71 10.36
CA VAL A 76 -5.87 -8.07 8.99
C VAL A 76 -5.73 -9.57 8.80
N GLY A 77 -6.79 -10.21 8.36
CA GLY A 77 -6.81 -11.64 8.05
C GLY A 77 -6.16 -11.97 6.69
N GLY A 78 -6.09 -13.25 6.40
CA GLY A 78 -5.60 -13.73 5.12
C GLY A 78 -4.14 -13.39 4.84
N ALA A 79 -3.79 -13.31 3.55
CA ALA A 79 -2.44 -12.94 3.12
C ALA A 79 -2.17 -11.42 3.25
N ALA A 80 -3.20 -10.58 3.20
CA ALA A 80 -3.08 -9.13 3.20
C ALA A 80 -2.39 -8.59 4.47
N GLY A 81 -2.73 -9.13 5.64
CA GLY A 81 -2.13 -8.71 6.92
C GLY A 81 -0.61 -8.83 6.94
N PRO A 82 -0.06 -10.02 6.76
CA PRO A 82 1.39 -10.22 6.66
C PRO A 82 2.06 -9.43 5.55
N LEU A 83 1.41 -9.23 4.39
CA LEU A 83 1.99 -8.51 3.26
C LEU A 83 2.05 -7.00 3.52
N TYR A 84 0.93 -6.36 3.85
CA TYR A 84 0.91 -4.93 4.19
C TYR A 84 1.72 -4.63 5.45
N GLY A 85 1.60 -5.48 6.47
CA GLY A 85 2.41 -5.32 7.67
C GLY A 85 3.91 -5.36 7.36
N THR A 86 4.36 -6.25 6.45
CA THR A 86 5.76 -6.27 6.03
C THR A 86 6.12 -5.04 5.20
N ALA A 87 5.23 -4.56 4.30
CA ALA A 87 5.45 -3.34 3.54
C ALA A 87 5.70 -2.14 4.46
N PHE A 88 4.78 -1.89 5.40
CA PHE A 88 4.91 -0.78 6.35
C PHE A 88 6.12 -0.93 7.28
N LEU A 89 6.46 -2.15 7.71
CA LEU A 89 7.65 -2.39 8.53
C LEU A 89 8.94 -2.10 7.77
N ARG A 90 9.03 -2.50 6.50
CA ARG A 90 10.21 -2.23 5.66
C ARG A 90 10.35 -0.75 5.33
N ALA A 91 9.27 -0.06 5.03
CA ALA A 91 9.27 1.38 4.86
C ALA A 91 9.71 2.11 6.15
N SER A 92 9.17 1.71 7.30
CA SER A 92 9.59 2.22 8.61
C SER A 92 11.09 2.04 8.85
N THR A 93 11.61 0.85 8.57
CA THR A 93 13.05 0.55 8.75
C THR A 93 13.91 1.39 7.80
N SER A 94 13.48 1.62 6.57
CA SER A 94 14.17 2.46 5.59
C SER A 94 14.24 3.92 6.02
N LEU A 95 13.15 4.45 6.60
CA LEU A 95 13.10 5.83 7.10
C LEU A 95 13.87 6.02 8.42
N GLY A 96 13.91 4.99 9.27
CA GLY A 96 14.52 5.13 10.59
C GLY A 96 13.85 6.22 11.44
N GLU A 97 14.66 7.06 12.08
CA GLU A 97 14.22 8.10 13.01
C GLU A 97 14.24 9.51 12.39
N VAL A 98 14.19 9.63 11.05
CA VAL A 98 14.17 10.95 10.40
C VAL A 98 12.93 11.74 10.81
N ALA A 99 13.10 13.03 11.07
CA ALA A 99 12.01 13.92 11.42
C ALA A 99 11.21 14.35 10.17
N GLU A 100 11.88 14.45 9.02
CA GLU A 100 11.33 14.89 7.75
C GLU A 100 11.88 14.03 6.62
N ILE A 101 11.00 13.63 5.69
CA ILE A 101 11.32 12.73 4.58
C ILE A 101 11.56 13.57 3.33
N ASP A 102 12.73 13.45 2.72
CA ASP A 102 13.06 14.02 1.42
C ASP A 102 12.63 13.08 0.25
N PRO A 103 12.68 13.56 -1.01
CA PRO A 103 12.27 12.74 -2.17
C PRO A 103 13.03 11.42 -2.30
N SER A 104 14.32 11.40 -2.01
CA SER A 104 15.15 10.20 -2.12
C SER A 104 14.81 9.19 -1.03
N ALA A 105 14.64 9.64 0.20
CA ALA A 105 14.23 8.80 1.33
C ALA A 105 12.82 8.23 1.12
N LEU A 106 11.91 9.04 0.54
CA LEU A 106 10.56 8.60 0.18
C LEU A 106 10.59 7.48 -0.87
N ALA A 107 11.30 7.68 -1.97
CA ALA A 107 11.43 6.66 -3.02
C ALA A 107 12.06 5.37 -2.47
N ALA A 108 13.09 5.48 -1.64
CA ALA A 108 13.72 4.34 -0.98
C ALA A 108 12.74 3.60 -0.03
N ALA A 109 11.90 4.32 0.70
CA ALA A 109 10.89 3.73 1.57
C ALA A 109 9.80 2.98 0.79
N ILE A 110 9.33 3.55 -0.33
CA ILE A 110 8.37 2.90 -1.25
C ILE A 110 9.00 1.63 -1.84
N GLN A 111 10.25 1.68 -2.27
CA GLN A 111 10.98 0.51 -2.76
C GLN A 111 11.12 -0.57 -1.68
N ALA A 112 11.52 -0.19 -0.46
CA ALA A 112 11.66 -1.12 0.65
C ALA A 112 10.32 -1.82 1.00
N ALA A 113 9.21 -1.09 0.90
CA ALA A 113 7.86 -1.64 1.07
C ALA A 113 7.57 -2.73 0.03
N ARG A 114 7.74 -2.43 -1.27
CA ARG A 114 7.55 -3.38 -2.37
C ARG A 114 8.45 -4.61 -2.21
N ASP A 115 9.72 -4.41 -1.91
CA ASP A 115 10.68 -5.50 -1.74
C ASP A 115 10.28 -6.40 -0.56
N GLY A 116 9.73 -5.82 0.49
CA GLY A 116 9.16 -6.57 1.61
C GLY A 116 7.97 -7.44 1.20
N VAL A 117 7.06 -6.89 0.40
CA VAL A 117 5.90 -7.63 -0.15
C VAL A 117 6.38 -8.79 -1.03
N VAL A 118 7.31 -8.53 -1.96
CA VAL A 118 7.89 -9.55 -2.85
C VAL A 118 8.59 -10.64 -2.04
N ALA A 119 9.43 -10.27 -1.08
CA ALA A 119 10.14 -11.22 -0.24
C ALA A 119 9.20 -12.13 0.56
N ARG A 120 8.08 -11.56 1.05
CA ARG A 120 7.09 -12.28 1.86
C ARG A 120 6.15 -13.13 1.03
N GLY A 121 5.60 -12.57 -0.06
CA GLY A 121 4.57 -13.18 -0.90
C GLY A 121 5.12 -14.05 -2.01
N LYS A 122 6.41 -13.89 -2.37
CA LYS A 122 7.05 -14.60 -3.50
C LYS A 122 6.30 -14.42 -4.81
N ALA A 123 5.65 -13.26 -4.98
CA ALA A 123 4.97 -12.88 -6.21
C ALA A 123 5.88 -12.00 -7.08
N GLU A 124 5.66 -12.07 -8.37
CA GLU A 124 6.34 -11.28 -9.40
C GLU A 124 5.33 -10.43 -10.16
N SER A 125 5.81 -9.43 -10.90
CA SER A 125 4.94 -8.66 -11.80
C SER A 125 4.32 -9.59 -12.85
N GLY A 126 3.01 -9.44 -13.07
CA GLY A 126 2.21 -10.29 -13.94
C GLY A 126 1.58 -11.51 -13.25
N ASP A 127 1.79 -11.68 -11.94
CA ASP A 127 1.15 -12.74 -11.15
C ASP A 127 -0.29 -12.40 -10.73
N LYS A 128 -0.78 -11.20 -11.03
CA LYS A 128 -2.10 -10.67 -10.67
C LYS A 128 -2.23 -10.55 -9.15
N THR A 129 -1.42 -9.66 -8.58
CA THR A 129 -1.36 -9.39 -7.14
C THR A 129 -1.10 -7.91 -6.86
N MET A 130 -1.06 -7.51 -5.59
CA MET A 130 -0.63 -6.14 -5.21
C MET A 130 0.76 -5.76 -5.76
N VAL A 131 1.62 -6.71 -6.12
CA VAL A 131 2.95 -6.44 -6.70
C VAL A 131 2.83 -5.73 -8.05
N ASP A 132 1.74 -5.99 -8.79
CA ASP A 132 1.47 -5.33 -10.07
C ASP A 132 1.11 -3.84 -9.92
N ALA A 133 0.68 -3.40 -8.74
CA ALA A 133 0.53 -1.99 -8.40
C ALA A 133 1.81 -1.42 -7.76
N TRP A 134 2.45 -2.16 -6.86
CA TRP A 134 3.67 -1.70 -6.19
C TRP A 134 4.84 -1.47 -7.13
N THR A 135 5.06 -2.37 -8.12
CA THR A 135 6.24 -2.29 -9.00
C THR A 135 6.25 -1.00 -9.84
N PRO A 136 5.19 -0.67 -10.61
CA PRO A 136 5.18 0.58 -11.35
C PRO A 136 5.20 1.81 -10.44
N ALA A 137 4.63 1.73 -9.22
CA ALA A 137 4.72 2.82 -8.25
C ALA A 137 6.17 3.11 -7.82
N VAL A 138 6.97 2.06 -7.57
CA VAL A 138 8.39 2.19 -7.23
C VAL A 138 9.17 2.85 -8.38
N ASP A 139 8.96 2.37 -9.60
CA ASP A 139 9.66 2.89 -10.78
C ASP A 139 9.34 4.37 -11.01
N ALA A 140 8.07 4.75 -10.89
CA ALA A 140 7.62 6.12 -11.03
C ALA A 140 8.14 7.03 -9.91
N ALA A 141 8.12 6.55 -8.65
CA ALA A 141 8.66 7.28 -7.51
C ALA A 141 10.16 7.54 -7.67
N ALA A 142 10.92 6.52 -8.08
CA ALA A 142 12.36 6.64 -8.31
C ALA A 142 12.68 7.64 -9.43
N ALA A 143 11.94 7.60 -10.54
CA ALA A 143 12.10 8.54 -11.64
C ALA A 143 11.78 9.99 -11.22
N ALA A 144 10.70 10.20 -10.48
CA ALA A 144 10.32 11.52 -9.98
C ALA A 144 11.35 12.07 -8.97
N ALA A 145 11.85 11.24 -8.05
CA ALA A 145 12.89 11.64 -7.11
C ALA A 145 14.20 12.01 -7.81
N ALA A 146 14.57 11.27 -8.87
CA ALA A 146 15.77 11.52 -9.66
C ALA A 146 15.67 12.79 -10.52
N ALA A 147 14.48 13.32 -10.79
CA ALA A 147 14.30 14.58 -11.51
C ALA A 147 14.87 15.81 -10.78
N GLY A 148 15.09 15.69 -9.46
CA GLY A 148 15.95 16.59 -8.69
C GLY A 148 15.35 17.96 -8.35
N ASP A 149 14.04 18.16 -8.49
CA ASP A 149 13.36 19.41 -8.15
C ASP A 149 13.00 19.55 -6.66
N GLY A 150 13.28 18.50 -5.88
CA GLY A 150 13.05 18.50 -4.42
C GLY A 150 11.58 18.38 -4.00
N ASP A 151 10.66 18.16 -4.95
CA ASP A 151 9.22 18.13 -4.70
C ASP A 151 8.74 16.71 -4.33
N VAL A 152 8.55 16.48 -3.03
CA VAL A 152 8.04 15.21 -2.49
C VAL A 152 6.62 14.90 -2.95
N LEU A 153 5.78 15.93 -3.20
CA LEU A 153 4.41 15.73 -3.69
C LEU A 153 4.43 15.10 -5.09
N LYS A 154 5.34 15.53 -5.97
CA LYS A 154 5.48 14.90 -7.29
C LYS A 154 5.84 13.43 -7.22
N VAL A 155 6.72 13.03 -6.27
CA VAL A 155 7.06 11.63 -6.03
C VAL A 155 5.84 10.82 -5.62
N LEU A 156 5.03 11.37 -4.69
CA LEU A 156 3.80 10.73 -4.21
C LEU A 156 2.74 10.60 -5.32
N LEU A 157 2.53 11.67 -6.10
CA LEU A 157 1.56 11.66 -7.19
C LEU A 157 1.97 10.66 -8.28
N ALA A 158 3.25 10.66 -8.68
CA ALA A 158 3.75 9.71 -9.67
C ALA A 158 3.58 8.25 -9.20
N ALA A 159 3.89 7.96 -7.94
CA ALA A 159 3.71 6.63 -7.37
C ALA A 159 2.23 6.22 -7.34
N ALA A 160 1.34 7.13 -6.94
CA ALA A 160 -0.09 6.86 -6.86
C ALA A 160 -0.72 6.59 -8.24
N GLU A 161 -0.43 7.44 -9.23
CA GLU A 161 -0.92 7.28 -10.61
C GLU A 161 -0.43 5.97 -11.25
N ALA A 162 0.85 5.64 -11.04
CA ALA A 162 1.41 4.40 -11.54
C ALA A 162 0.81 3.17 -10.84
N ALA A 163 0.52 3.24 -9.54
CA ALA A 163 -0.17 2.16 -8.82
C ALA A 163 -1.59 1.95 -9.31
N GLU A 164 -2.33 3.02 -9.58
CA GLU A 164 -3.69 2.97 -10.16
C GLU A 164 -3.69 2.31 -11.53
N ALA A 165 -2.76 2.72 -12.40
CA ALA A 165 -2.58 2.11 -13.72
C ALA A 165 -2.19 0.62 -13.58
N GLY A 166 -1.31 0.29 -12.64
CA GLY A 166 -0.93 -1.09 -12.33
C GLY A 166 -2.09 -1.94 -11.83
N ALA A 167 -2.97 -1.37 -11.00
CA ALA A 167 -4.16 -2.07 -10.55
C ALA A 167 -5.12 -2.38 -11.72
N VAL A 168 -5.35 -1.42 -12.62
CA VAL A 168 -6.14 -1.63 -13.85
C VAL A 168 -5.50 -2.69 -14.75
N ALA A 169 -4.18 -2.68 -14.88
CA ALA A 169 -3.46 -3.64 -15.71
C ALA A 169 -3.59 -5.09 -15.24
N THR A 170 -4.08 -5.33 -14.01
CA THR A 170 -4.37 -6.70 -13.53
C THR A 170 -5.60 -7.33 -14.18
N ASP A 171 -6.51 -6.54 -14.77
CA ASP A 171 -7.78 -7.03 -15.33
C ASP A 171 -7.58 -8.20 -16.32
N PRO A 172 -6.74 -8.11 -17.37
CA PRO A 172 -6.57 -9.18 -18.35
C PRO A 172 -5.69 -10.35 -17.87
N LEU A 173 -4.99 -10.20 -16.74
CA LEU A 173 -4.04 -11.21 -16.29
C LEU A 173 -4.74 -12.47 -15.78
N ILE A 174 -4.09 -13.61 -15.96
CA ILE A 174 -4.43 -14.87 -15.30
C ILE A 174 -3.63 -14.95 -14.00
N ALA A 175 -4.33 -15.13 -12.87
CA ALA A 175 -3.68 -15.18 -11.57
C ALA A 175 -2.77 -16.40 -11.42
N ARG A 176 -1.54 -16.15 -10.92
CA ARG A 176 -0.55 -17.18 -10.65
C ARG A 176 -0.24 -17.34 -9.16
N LYS A 177 -0.74 -16.41 -8.33
CA LYS A 177 -0.56 -16.39 -6.88
C LYS A 177 -1.87 -16.15 -6.15
N GLY A 178 -1.86 -16.45 -4.86
CA GLY A 178 -3.01 -16.25 -3.99
C GLY A 178 -4.20 -17.15 -4.34
N ARG A 179 -5.37 -16.82 -3.77
CA ARG A 179 -6.61 -17.58 -3.98
C ARG A 179 -7.09 -17.55 -5.43
N ALA A 180 -6.92 -16.41 -6.08
CA ALA A 180 -7.31 -16.21 -7.48
C ALA A 180 -6.65 -17.24 -8.43
N SER A 181 -5.46 -17.74 -8.09
CA SER A 181 -4.75 -18.72 -8.92
C SER A 181 -5.47 -20.06 -9.06
N TYR A 182 -6.34 -20.42 -8.10
CA TYR A 182 -7.15 -21.64 -8.20
C TYR A 182 -8.24 -21.58 -9.28
N LEU A 183 -8.55 -20.37 -9.76
CA LEU A 183 -9.53 -20.18 -10.84
C LEU A 183 -8.93 -20.36 -12.24
N GLY A 184 -7.59 -20.32 -12.37
CA GLY A 184 -6.93 -20.36 -13.67
C GLY A 184 -7.43 -19.24 -14.60
N GLU A 185 -7.81 -19.58 -15.83
CA GLU A 185 -8.29 -18.63 -16.84
C GLU A 185 -9.52 -17.83 -16.40
N ARG A 186 -10.34 -18.38 -15.51
CA ARG A 186 -11.52 -17.67 -14.98
C ARG A 186 -11.17 -16.46 -14.11
N SER A 187 -9.91 -16.31 -13.70
CA SER A 187 -9.44 -15.12 -13.00
C SER A 187 -9.23 -13.90 -13.91
N ALA A 188 -9.13 -14.11 -15.23
CA ALA A 188 -9.03 -13.02 -16.19
C ALA A 188 -10.36 -12.24 -16.29
N GLY A 189 -10.27 -10.94 -16.56
CA GLY A 189 -11.42 -10.03 -16.62
C GLY A 189 -11.84 -9.45 -15.26
N HIS A 190 -11.14 -9.79 -14.19
CA HIS A 190 -11.39 -9.28 -12.84
C HIS A 190 -10.15 -8.58 -12.30
N ARG A 191 -10.32 -7.43 -11.64
CA ARG A 191 -9.22 -6.68 -11.04
C ARG A 191 -8.78 -7.29 -9.71
N ASP A 192 -7.45 -7.27 -9.44
CA ASP A 192 -6.94 -7.74 -8.16
C ASP A 192 -7.28 -6.77 -7.02
N PRO A 193 -7.98 -7.21 -5.94
CA PRO A 193 -8.34 -6.34 -4.83
C PRO A 193 -7.13 -5.82 -4.05
N GLY A 194 -6.05 -6.60 -3.99
CA GLY A 194 -4.79 -6.18 -3.36
C GLY A 194 -4.08 -5.06 -4.14
N ALA A 195 -4.14 -5.09 -5.45
CA ALA A 195 -3.62 -4.01 -6.30
C ALA A 195 -4.44 -2.73 -6.12
N VAL A 196 -5.77 -2.83 -6.05
CA VAL A 196 -6.66 -1.67 -5.80
C VAL A 196 -6.40 -1.07 -4.43
N SER A 197 -6.36 -1.86 -3.36
CA SER A 197 -6.09 -1.33 -2.01
C SER A 197 -4.68 -0.73 -1.89
N THR A 198 -3.69 -1.23 -2.65
CA THR A 198 -2.36 -0.61 -2.74
C THR A 198 -2.44 0.78 -3.38
N ALA A 199 -3.14 0.92 -4.50
CA ALA A 199 -3.34 2.20 -5.16
C ALA A 199 -4.05 3.22 -4.25
N LEU A 200 -5.09 2.79 -3.54
CA LEU A 200 -5.81 3.64 -2.57
C LEU A 200 -4.90 4.14 -1.45
N ILE A 201 -4.03 3.28 -0.90
CA ILE A 201 -3.07 3.67 0.15
C ILE A 201 -2.06 4.69 -0.38
N LEU A 202 -1.52 4.50 -1.58
CA LEU A 202 -0.57 5.43 -2.19
C LEU A 202 -1.24 6.75 -2.60
N ARG A 203 -2.48 6.71 -3.09
CA ARG A 203 -3.26 7.92 -3.37
C ARG A 203 -3.54 8.72 -2.10
N ALA A 204 -3.86 8.06 -1.00
CA ALA A 204 -4.03 8.68 0.31
C ALA A 204 -2.75 9.38 0.79
N ALA A 205 -1.56 8.82 0.49
CA ALA A 205 -0.29 9.46 0.82
C ALA A 205 -0.08 10.77 0.07
N ALA A 206 -0.43 10.82 -1.21
CA ALA A 206 -0.38 12.03 -2.02
C ALA A 206 -1.37 13.08 -1.49
N GLY A 207 -2.64 12.72 -1.26
CA GLY A 207 -3.65 13.63 -0.72
C GLY A 207 -3.31 14.16 0.68
N ALA A 208 -2.53 13.44 1.48
CA ALA A 208 -2.06 13.95 2.78
C ALA A 208 -0.96 15.03 2.66
N ALA A 209 -0.33 15.17 1.49
CA ALA A 209 0.73 16.14 1.23
C ALA A 209 0.22 17.42 0.54
N GLU A 210 -1.04 17.44 0.08
CA GLU A 210 -1.74 18.61 -0.46
C GLU A 210 -2.21 19.54 0.69
#